data_82329e80eb468b6114cb10cd6a6d025e
#
_entry.id   82329e80eb468b6114cb10cd6a6d025e
#
_cell.length_a   1.000
_cell.length_b   1.000
_cell.length_c   1.000
_cell.angle_alpha   90.00
_cell.angle_beta   90.00
_cell.angle_gamma   90.00
#
_symmetry.space_group_name_H-M   'P 1'
#
loop_
_entity.id
_entity.type
_entity.pdbx_description
1 polymer ?
#
loop_
_entity_poly.entity_id
_entity_poly.type
_entity_poly.pdbx_seq_one_letter_code
_entity_poly.pdbx_strand_id
1 'polypeptide(L)'
;ATEALIHNLNTMNSRAGAQVPFSSINYGLDTSTEGRMVIKNVLLAHEAGLGNGETPIFPIHIFKIKEGINYNPEDPNYDMFKLACRVSAKRLFPNFSFIDAPYNLKYYKPGDCNTEVAYMGCRTRVIGNAYDPTREIVTGRGNLSFTSVNLPRLAINANHNVGTFFDSLEEIMDLVCEQLMARYKIQAQKCVRNYPFLMGQKIWIDSDKLKPNDT
;
A
#
# COMPACT_ATOMS: atom_id res chain seq x y z
N ALA A 1 -13.21 -13.25 -13.11
CA ALA A 1 -12.07 -12.34 -13.16
C ALA A 1 -11.46 -12.13 -11.76
N THR A 2 -12.25 -11.69 -10.76
CA THR A 2 -11.73 -11.39 -9.39
C THR A 2 -11.17 -12.61 -8.66
N GLU A 3 -11.80 -13.77 -8.76
CA GLU A 3 -11.25 -15.02 -8.21
C GLU A 3 -9.90 -15.36 -8.85
N ALA A 4 -9.79 -15.26 -10.17
CA ALA A 4 -8.54 -15.50 -10.88
C ALA A 4 -7.44 -14.49 -10.46
N LEU A 5 -7.80 -13.22 -10.23
CA LEU A 5 -6.86 -12.22 -9.71
C LEU A 5 -6.33 -12.63 -8.33
N ILE A 6 -7.20 -13.01 -7.41
CA ILE A 6 -6.82 -13.41 -6.06
C ILE A 6 -5.95 -14.68 -6.11
N HIS A 7 -6.35 -15.69 -6.88
CA HIS A 7 -5.54 -16.90 -7.06
C HIS A 7 -4.14 -16.58 -7.61
N ASN A 8 -4.06 -15.80 -8.68
CA ASN A 8 -2.78 -15.44 -9.30
C ASN A 8 -1.86 -14.68 -8.35
N LEU A 9 -2.38 -13.73 -7.57
CA LEU A 9 -1.59 -12.96 -6.62
C LEU A 9 -1.04 -13.80 -5.45
N ASN A 10 -1.62 -14.98 -5.19
CA ASN A 10 -1.19 -15.87 -4.11
C ASN A 10 -0.39 -17.08 -4.60
N THR A 11 -0.39 -17.37 -5.91
CA THR A 11 0.24 -18.58 -6.46
C THR A 11 1.30 -18.29 -7.49
N MET A 12 1.24 -17.15 -8.18
CA MET A 12 2.18 -16.79 -9.21
C MET A 12 3.46 -16.20 -8.61
N ASN A 13 4.59 -16.79 -8.94
CA ASN A 13 5.88 -16.27 -8.51
C ASN A 13 6.28 -15.03 -9.31
N SER A 14 6.61 -13.96 -8.62
CA SER A 14 7.06 -12.70 -9.25
C SER A 14 8.53 -12.77 -9.71
N ARG A 15 9.32 -13.70 -9.13
CA ARG A 15 10.71 -13.97 -9.49
C ARG A 15 11.16 -15.33 -8.95
N ALA A 16 12.38 -15.75 -9.33
CA ALA A 16 13.02 -16.93 -8.76
C ALA A 16 13.09 -16.87 -7.22
N GLY A 17 12.93 -18.02 -6.55
CA GLY A 17 12.89 -18.11 -5.10
C GLY A 17 11.47 -18.11 -4.50
N ALA A 18 10.46 -18.44 -5.31
CA ALA A 18 9.07 -18.62 -4.89
C ALA A 18 8.45 -17.38 -4.21
N GLN A 19 8.86 -16.17 -4.60
CA GLN A 19 8.24 -14.94 -4.10
C GLN A 19 6.96 -14.61 -4.87
N VAL A 20 5.86 -14.45 -4.14
CA VAL A 20 4.62 -13.90 -4.68
C VAL A 20 4.65 -12.37 -4.72
N PRO A 21 3.89 -11.71 -5.64
CA PRO A 21 3.84 -10.26 -5.71
C PRO A 21 3.17 -9.68 -4.46
N PHE A 22 3.90 -8.85 -3.70
CA PHE A 22 3.33 -8.10 -2.59
C PHE A 22 2.46 -6.98 -3.14
N SER A 23 1.16 -7.14 -3.05
CA SER A 23 0.17 -6.25 -3.66
C SER A 23 -0.86 -5.77 -2.65
N SER A 24 -1.41 -4.58 -2.89
CA SER A 24 -2.50 -4.02 -2.10
C SER A 24 -3.49 -3.27 -2.99
N ILE A 25 -4.74 -3.23 -2.55
CA ILE A 25 -5.81 -2.48 -3.23
C ILE A 25 -6.54 -1.60 -2.22
N ASN A 26 -6.88 -0.37 -2.65
CA ASN A 26 -7.69 0.57 -1.90
C ASN A 26 -9.03 0.74 -2.63
N TYR A 27 -10.15 0.54 -1.94
CA TYR A 27 -11.47 0.56 -2.56
C TYR A 27 -12.57 0.83 -1.53
N GLY A 28 -13.83 0.93 -1.97
CA GLY A 28 -15.01 1.05 -1.10
C GLY A 28 -15.86 2.29 -1.34
N LEU A 29 -15.33 3.33 -1.98
CA LEU A 29 -16.01 4.62 -2.12
C LEU A 29 -16.75 4.82 -3.45
N ASP A 30 -16.48 4.02 -4.47
CA ASP A 30 -17.14 4.16 -5.76
C ASP A 30 -18.61 3.71 -5.67
N THR A 31 -19.53 4.63 -5.94
CA THR A 31 -20.99 4.41 -5.88
C THR A 31 -21.61 4.11 -7.25
N SER A 32 -20.80 4.11 -8.31
CA SER A 32 -21.27 3.70 -9.65
C SER A 32 -21.66 2.22 -9.66
N THR A 33 -22.52 1.84 -10.59
CA THR A 33 -22.94 0.45 -10.76
C THR A 33 -21.73 -0.47 -10.97
N GLU A 34 -20.79 -0.05 -11.80
CA GLU A 34 -19.57 -0.77 -12.13
C GLU A 34 -18.62 -0.87 -10.91
N GLY A 35 -18.41 0.24 -10.21
CA GLY A 35 -17.58 0.28 -9.00
C GLY A 35 -18.15 -0.60 -7.90
N ARG A 36 -19.46 -0.54 -7.63
CA ARG A 36 -20.14 -1.42 -6.67
C ARG A 36 -20.03 -2.90 -7.06
N MET A 37 -20.15 -3.20 -8.36
CA MET A 37 -19.95 -4.57 -8.86
C MET A 37 -18.52 -5.06 -8.58
N VAL A 38 -17.52 -4.23 -8.82
CA VAL A 38 -16.09 -4.56 -8.53
C VAL A 38 -15.89 -4.77 -7.03
N ILE A 39 -16.33 -3.83 -6.19
CA ILE A 39 -16.25 -3.92 -4.73
C ILE A 39 -16.84 -5.24 -4.22
N LYS A 40 -18.08 -5.53 -4.63
CA LYS A 40 -18.79 -6.75 -4.22
C LYS A 40 -18.04 -8.02 -4.62
N ASN A 41 -17.60 -8.11 -5.88
CA ASN A 41 -16.95 -9.31 -6.39
C ASN A 41 -15.55 -9.52 -5.79
N VAL A 42 -14.82 -8.45 -5.51
CA VAL A 42 -13.53 -8.53 -4.81
C VAL A 42 -13.72 -9.07 -3.40
N LEU A 43 -14.71 -8.58 -2.66
CA LEU A 43 -15.03 -9.06 -1.32
C LEU A 43 -15.48 -10.53 -1.33
N LEU A 44 -16.37 -10.91 -2.22
CA LEU A 44 -16.86 -12.29 -2.31
C LEU A 44 -15.77 -13.27 -2.73
N ALA A 45 -14.90 -12.90 -3.67
CA ALA A 45 -13.79 -13.74 -4.09
C ALA A 45 -12.79 -13.95 -2.94
N HIS A 46 -12.52 -12.90 -2.15
CA HIS A 46 -11.68 -13.04 -0.96
C HIS A 46 -12.36 -13.91 0.13
N GLU A 47 -13.66 -13.76 0.32
CA GLU A 47 -14.43 -14.58 1.27
C GLU A 47 -14.42 -16.07 0.89
N ALA A 48 -14.51 -16.38 -0.41
CA ALA A 48 -14.46 -17.75 -0.92
C ALA A 48 -13.12 -18.42 -0.59
N GLY A 49 -12.03 -17.67 -0.67
CA GLY A 49 -10.69 -18.20 -0.41
C GLY A 49 -10.03 -18.81 -1.64
N LEU A 50 -8.92 -19.50 -1.41
CA LEU A 50 -8.19 -20.25 -2.44
C LEU A 50 -8.79 -21.65 -2.62
N GLY A 51 -8.17 -22.48 -3.45
CA GLY A 51 -8.70 -23.76 -3.95
C GLY A 51 -9.42 -24.66 -2.94
N ASN A 52 -8.90 -24.83 -1.73
CA ASN A 52 -9.54 -25.59 -0.66
C ASN A 52 -10.19 -24.69 0.42
N GLY A 53 -10.37 -23.40 0.12
CA GLY A 53 -10.91 -22.43 1.07
C GLY A 53 -9.90 -21.79 2.01
N GLU A 54 -8.59 -21.89 1.70
CA GLU A 54 -7.54 -21.22 2.45
C GLU A 54 -7.70 -19.70 2.36
N THR A 55 -7.31 -18.99 3.43
CA THR A 55 -7.36 -17.53 3.45
C THR A 55 -6.29 -16.94 2.52
N PRO A 56 -6.66 -16.14 1.52
CA PRO A 56 -5.70 -15.44 0.67
C PRO A 56 -4.91 -14.42 1.48
N ILE A 57 -3.62 -14.27 1.18
CA ILE A 57 -2.78 -13.23 1.79
C ILE A 57 -2.83 -11.96 0.94
N PHE A 58 -2.80 -12.10 -0.38
CA PHE A 58 -2.78 -11.00 -1.33
C PHE A 58 -4.03 -10.95 -2.23
N PRO A 59 -4.41 -9.76 -2.67
CA PRO A 59 -3.86 -8.45 -2.27
C PRO A 59 -4.23 -8.10 -0.82
N ILE A 60 -3.44 -7.25 -0.18
CA ILE A 60 -3.84 -6.62 1.08
C ILE A 60 -5.01 -5.68 0.77
N HIS A 61 -6.13 -5.91 1.41
CA HIS A 61 -7.36 -5.14 1.18
C HIS A 61 -7.45 -3.97 2.13
N ILE A 62 -7.61 -2.76 1.61
CA ILE A 62 -7.89 -1.54 2.35
C ILE A 62 -9.28 -1.03 1.93
N PHE A 63 -10.26 -1.26 2.79
CA PHE A 63 -11.63 -0.76 2.58
C PHE A 63 -11.76 0.63 3.19
N LYS A 64 -11.99 1.62 2.34
CA LYS A 64 -12.17 3.02 2.76
C LYS A 64 -13.58 3.24 3.26
N ILE A 65 -13.71 3.93 4.39
CA ILE A 65 -14.99 4.33 5.00
C ILE A 65 -15.09 5.83 5.00
N LYS A 66 -16.22 6.34 4.51
CA LYS A 66 -16.51 7.77 4.42
C LYS A 66 -17.98 8.05 4.69
N GLU A 67 -18.26 9.07 5.50
CA GLU A 67 -19.62 9.54 5.76
C GLU A 67 -20.30 10.02 4.48
N GLY A 68 -21.58 9.71 4.33
CA GLY A 68 -22.36 9.99 3.12
C GLY A 68 -22.12 9.01 1.97
N ILE A 69 -21.20 8.04 2.10
CA ILE A 69 -20.91 7.03 1.08
C ILE A 69 -21.20 5.61 1.56
N ASN A 70 -20.66 5.22 2.73
CA ASN A 70 -20.79 3.84 3.21
C ASN A 70 -20.78 3.69 4.74
N TYR A 71 -20.81 4.78 5.48
CA TYR A 71 -20.73 4.75 6.95
C TYR A 71 -22.09 4.59 7.62
N ASN A 72 -23.11 5.34 7.19
CA ASN A 72 -24.44 5.32 7.76
C ASN A 72 -25.39 4.36 7.02
N PRO A 73 -26.43 3.84 7.67
CA PRO A 73 -27.40 2.91 7.07
C PRO A 73 -28.08 3.38 5.77
N GLU A 74 -28.25 4.68 5.62
CA GLU A 74 -28.86 5.34 4.47
C GLU A 74 -27.87 5.61 3.32
N ASP A 75 -26.58 5.40 3.55
CA ASP A 75 -25.54 5.65 2.54
C ASP A 75 -25.59 4.65 1.38
N PRO A 76 -25.27 5.07 0.15
CA PRO A 76 -25.43 4.25 -1.06
C PRO A 76 -24.59 2.95 -1.06
N ASN A 77 -23.47 2.91 -0.37
CA ASN A 77 -22.58 1.76 -0.27
C ASN A 77 -22.58 1.11 1.13
N TYR A 78 -23.55 1.38 1.98
CA TYR A 78 -23.62 0.79 3.31
C TYR A 78 -23.72 -0.73 3.30
N ASP A 79 -24.43 -1.29 2.30
CA ASP A 79 -24.49 -2.74 2.09
C ASP A 79 -23.12 -3.35 1.76
N MET A 80 -22.25 -2.62 1.05
CA MET A 80 -20.87 -3.03 0.79
C MET A 80 -20.02 -2.97 2.08
N PHE A 81 -20.25 -2.00 2.94
CA PHE A 81 -19.58 -1.93 4.25
C PHE A 81 -19.99 -3.12 5.13
N LYS A 82 -21.27 -3.46 5.20
CA LYS A 82 -21.72 -4.66 5.93
C LYS A 82 -21.08 -5.95 5.37
N LEU A 83 -20.99 -6.04 4.04
CA LEU A 83 -20.31 -7.17 3.40
C LEU A 83 -18.81 -7.20 3.77
N ALA A 84 -18.14 -6.05 3.75
CA ALA A 84 -16.73 -5.94 4.14
C ALA A 84 -16.50 -6.38 5.60
N CYS A 85 -17.38 -5.98 6.53
CA CYS A 85 -17.33 -6.42 7.93
C CYS A 85 -17.49 -7.93 8.06
N ARG A 86 -18.44 -8.54 7.32
CA ARG A 86 -18.63 -9.99 7.31
C ARG A 86 -17.39 -10.72 6.80
N VAL A 87 -16.82 -10.25 5.70
CA VAL A 87 -15.61 -10.85 5.12
C VAL A 87 -14.42 -10.71 6.06
N SER A 88 -14.25 -9.54 6.67
CA SER A 88 -13.19 -9.28 7.64
C SER A 88 -13.30 -10.19 8.87
N ALA A 89 -14.50 -10.41 9.36
CA ALA A 89 -14.74 -11.34 10.49
C ALA A 89 -14.33 -12.79 10.16
N LYS A 90 -14.45 -13.20 8.89
CA LYS A 90 -14.10 -14.55 8.44
C LYS A 90 -12.64 -14.70 8.03
N ARG A 91 -12.05 -13.66 7.41
CA ARG A 91 -10.78 -13.74 6.71
C ARG A 91 -9.68 -12.79 7.23
N LEU A 92 -9.99 -11.97 8.25
CA LEU A 92 -9.13 -10.91 8.81
C LEU A 92 -8.86 -9.74 7.84
N PHE A 93 -9.35 -9.78 6.63
CA PHE A 93 -9.36 -8.71 5.65
C PHE A 93 -10.78 -8.47 5.13
N PRO A 94 -11.11 -7.23 4.72
CA PRO A 94 -10.26 -6.06 4.57
C PRO A 94 -9.87 -5.39 5.90
N ASN A 95 -8.75 -4.64 5.88
CA ASN A 95 -8.49 -3.57 6.85
C ASN A 95 -9.36 -2.36 6.52
N PHE A 96 -9.74 -1.57 7.54
CA PHE A 96 -10.59 -0.40 7.35
C PHE A 96 -9.79 0.90 7.48
N SER A 97 -10.05 1.84 6.57
CA SER A 97 -9.47 3.19 6.59
C SER A 97 -10.58 4.23 6.70
N PHE A 98 -10.60 4.97 7.81
CA PHE A 98 -11.56 6.05 8.03
C PHE A 98 -11.06 7.33 7.37
N ILE A 99 -11.66 7.67 6.22
CA ILE A 99 -11.23 8.81 5.40
C ILE A 99 -11.50 10.15 6.11
N ASP A 100 -12.58 10.22 6.87
CA ASP A 100 -13.00 11.41 7.59
C ASP A 100 -12.24 11.63 8.92
N ALA A 101 -11.30 10.77 9.26
CA ALA A 101 -10.47 10.98 10.44
C ALA A 101 -9.65 12.29 10.31
N PRO A 102 -9.55 13.13 11.38
CA PRO A 102 -8.91 14.44 11.29
C PRO A 102 -7.50 14.42 10.70
N TYR A 103 -6.72 13.38 11.02
CA TYR A 103 -5.36 13.22 10.48
C TYR A 103 -5.33 12.87 8.98
N ASN A 104 -6.43 12.37 8.40
CA ASN A 104 -6.57 12.13 6.97
C ASN A 104 -7.11 13.36 6.24
N LEU A 105 -7.98 14.13 6.90
CA LEU A 105 -8.54 15.35 6.31
C LEU A 105 -7.55 16.51 6.27
N LYS A 106 -6.50 16.50 7.09
CA LYS A 106 -5.52 17.59 7.20
C LYS A 106 -4.97 18.07 5.85
N TYR A 107 -4.78 17.16 4.91
CA TYR A 107 -4.21 17.46 3.58
C TYR A 107 -5.20 17.26 2.45
N TYR A 108 -6.41 16.82 2.75
CA TYR A 108 -7.44 16.56 1.75
C TYR A 108 -8.02 17.87 1.22
N LYS A 109 -8.09 17.98 -0.10
CA LYS A 109 -8.76 19.08 -0.80
C LYS A 109 -10.01 18.53 -1.49
N PRO A 110 -11.21 18.93 -1.10
CA PRO A 110 -12.44 18.47 -1.73
C PRO A 110 -12.41 18.65 -3.26
N GLY A 111 -12.75 17.60 -3.99
CA GLY A 111 -12.75 17.59 -5.46
C GLY A 111 -11.40 17.21 -6.10
N ASP A 112 -10.32 17.10 -5.30
CA ASP A 112 -9.02 16.64 -5.80
C ASP A 112 -8.69 15.25 -5.23
N CYS A 113 -8.97 14.20 -6.01
CA CYS A 113 -8.72 12.82 -5.60
C CYS A 113 -7.24 12.49 -5.37
N ASN A 114 -6.29 13.30 -5.90
CA ASN A 114 -4.86 13.10 -5.66
C ASN A 114 -4.45 13.41 -4.23
N THR A 115 -5.29 14.14 -3.49
CA THR A 115 -5.04 14.50 -2.10
C THR A 115 -5.74 13.56 -1.10
N GLU A 116 -6.58 12.64 -1.58
CA GLU A 116 -7.23 11.65 -0.72
C GLU A 116 -6.23 10.58 -0.30
N VAL A 117 -6.20 10.27 1.01
CA VAL A 117 -5.29 9.28 1.56
C VAL A 117 -5.41 7.92 0.86
N ALA A 118 -4.25 7.31 0.58
CA ALA A 118 -4.14 5.94 0.11
C ALA A 118 -3.10 5.18 0.93
N TYR A 119 -3.16 3.86 0.88
CA TYR A 119 -2.24 3.00 1.59
C TYR A 119 -1.50 2.10 0.59
N MET A 120 -0.19 1.96 0.80
CA MET A 120 0.65 1.00 0.09
C MET A 120 0.99 -0.17 1.01
N GLY A 121 0.99 -1.37 0.44
CA GLY A 121 1.22 -2.58 1.22
C GLY A 121 0.18 -2.72 2.32
N CYS A 122 0.63 -3.06 3.52
CA CYS A 122 -0.31 -3.32 4.61
C CYS A 122 -0.80 -2.05 5.31
N ARG A 123 0.05 -1.05 5.56
CA ARG A 123 -0.32 0.12 6.39
C ARG A 123 0.51 1.38 6.11
N THR A 124 1.31 1.43 5.06
CA THR A 124 2.05 2.64 4.71
C THR A 124 1.08 3.69 4.18
N ARG A 125 0.78 4.69 4.99
CA ARG A 125 -0.08 5.80 4.61
C ARG A 125 0.68 6.73 3.68
N VAL A 126 0.16 6.91 2.47
CA VAL A 126 0.73 7.79 1.46
C VAL A 126 0.06 9.15 1.57
N ILE A 127 0.72 10.06 2.27
CA ILE A 127 0.29 11.44 2.49
C ILE A 127 1.54 12.25 2.85
N GLY A 128 1.52 13.54 2.52
CA GLY A 128 2.67 14.41 2.75
C GLY A 128 3.67 14.37 1.60
N ASN A 129 4.20 15.52 1.29
CA ASN A 129 5.25 15.73 0.31
C ASN A 129 6.36 16.57 0.94
N ALA A 130 7.41 15.89 1.43
CA ALA A 130 8.53 16.57 2.09
C ALA A 130 9.33 17.46 1.13
N TYR A 131 9.32 17.15 -0.17
CA TYR A 131 10.00 17.95 -1.19
C TYR A 131 9.23 19.22 -1.55
N ASP A 132 7.92 19.12 -1.66
CA ASP A 132 7.02 20.24 -1.95
C ASP A 132 5.77 20.16 -1.05
N PRO A 133 5.82 20.73 0.16
CA PRO A 133 4.70 20.68 1.10
C PRO A 133 3.43 21.39 0.61
N THR A 134 3.51 22.18 -0.47
CA THR A 134 2.34 22.84 -1.06
C THR A 134 1.55 21.92 -1.98
N ARG A 135 2.14 20.78 -2.36
CA ARG A 135 1.58 19.83 -3.32
C ARG A 135 1.45 18.44 -2.70
N GLU A 136 0.32 18.18 -2.09
CA GLU A 136 -0.01 16.85 -1.58
C GLU A 136 -0.56 15.97 -2.71
N ILE A 137 0.14 14.89 -3.03
CA ILE A 137 -0.30 13.89 -4.00
C ILE A 137 -0.07 12.47 -3.46
N VAL A 138 -0.98 11.57 -3.75
CA VAL A 138 -0.90 10.17 -3.34
C VAL A 138 -0.58 9.22 -4.51
N THR A 139 -0.71 9.69 -5.75
CA THR A 139 -0.36 8.94 -6.97
C THR A 139 1.12 9.03 -7.29
N GLY A 140 1.67 8.01 -7.95
CA GLY A 140 3.08 7.98 -8.35
C GLY A 140 4.07 7.85 -7.19
N ARG A 141 3.60 7.46 -6.00
CA ARG A 141 4.43 7.23 -4.82
C ARG A 141 4.87 5.77 -4.73
N GLY A 142 6.02 5.54 -4.12
CA GLY A 142 6.56 4.19 -3.93
C GLY A 142 7.64 4.13 -2.87
N ASN A 143 7.93 2.93 -2.39
CA ASN A 143 9.06 2.68 -1.49
C ASN A 143 10.30 2.38 -2.35
N LEU A 144 11.32 3.23 -2.25
CA LEU A 144 12.57 3.05 -2.99
C LEU A 144 13.47 2.00 -2.32
N SER A 145 13.51 1.99 -0.98
CA SER A 145 14.35 1.09 -0.21
C SER A 145 13.88 1.03 1.24
N PHE A 146 14.25 -0.02 1.93
CA PHE A 146 14.03 -0.17 3.37
C PHE A 146 15.20 -0.90 4.02
N THR A 147 15.35 -0.72 5.32
CA THR A 147 16.28 -1.45 6.16
C THR A 147 15.59 -1.78 7.49
N SER A 148 15.75 -3.00 7.96
CA SER A 148 15.22 -3.45 9.25
C SER A 148 16.30 -3.42 10.30
N VAL A 149 15.99 -2.88 11.47
CA VAL A 149 16.86 -2.89 12.66
C VAL A 149 16.37 -3.98 13.62
N ASN A 150 17.28 -4.84 14.04
CA ASN A 150 16.98 -5.92 15.00
C ASN A 150 17.06 -5.39 16.44
N LEU A 151 15.98 -4.76 16.92
CA LEU A 151 15.88 -4.22 18.28
C LEU A 151 16.08 -5.28 19.38
N PRO A 152 15.51 -6.50 19.29
CA PRO A 152 15.80 -7.54 20.28
C PRO A 152 17.30 -7.84 20.41
N ARG A 153 18.04 -7.88 19.32
CA ARG A 153 19.48 -8.10 19.35
C ARG A 153 20.23 -6.98 20.07
N LEU A 154 19.84 -5.72 19.83
CA LEU A 154 20.41 -4.57 20.52
C LEU A 154 20.15 -4.62 22.02
N ALA A 155 18.93 -4.97 22.41
CA ALA A 155 18.56 -5.10 23.81
C ALA A 155 19.36 -6.21 24.54
N ILE A 156 19.53 -7.36 23.89
CA ILE A 156 20.36 -8.46 24.42
C ILE A 156 21.81 -7.98 24.60
N ASN A 157 22.38 -7.33 23.60
CA ASN A 157 23.76 -6.84 23.63
C ASN A 157 23.97 -5.74 24.70
N ALA A 158 22.95 -4.95 24.98
CA ALA A 158 22.98 -3.91 26.01
C ALA A 158 22.97 -4.44 27.45
N ASN A 159 22.73 -5.74 27.64
CA ASN A 159 22.81 -6.45 28.93
C ASN A 159 22.12 -5.69 30.07
N HIS A 160 20.79 -5.42 29.92
CA HIS A 160 19.95 -4.69 30.86
C HIS A 160 20.31 -3.20 31.07
N ASN A 161 21.27 -2.65 30.33
CA ASN A 161 21.62 -1.23 30.41
C ASN A 161 20.84 -0.45 29.33
N VAL A 162 19.85 0.34 29.77
CA VAL A 162 18.98 1.13 28.88
C VAL A 162 19.79 2.24 28.16
N GLY A 163 20.77 2.86 28.82
CA GLY A 163 21.64 3.86 28.19
C GLY A 163 22.42 3.25 27.03
N THR A 164 23.14 2.15 27.26
CA THR A 164 23.87 1.42 26.19
C THR A 164 22.97 0.97 25.05
N PHE A 165 21.71 0.62 25.35
CA PHE A 165 20.74 0.27 24.29
C PHE A 165 20.45 1.47 23.37
N PHE A 166 20.17 2.65 23.94
CA PHE A 166 19.87 3.83 23.16
C PHE A 166 21.08 4.36 22.41
N ASP A 167 22.29 4.34 23.02
CA ASP A 167 23.53 4.71 22.34
C ASP A 167 23.77 3.83 21.09
N SER A 168 23.66 2.51 21.26
CA SER A 168 23.78 1.56 20.14
C SER A 168 22.69 1.71 19.10
N LEU A 169 21.47 2.08 19.51
CA LEU A 169 20.36 2.33 18.58
C LEU A 169 20.66 3.59 17.74
N GLU A 170 21.16 4.66 18.35
CA GLU A 170 21.51 5.90 17.66
C GLU A 170 22.59 5.65 16.59
N GLU A 171 23.68 4.97 16.94
CA GLU A 171 24.74 4.60 16.00
C GLU A 171 24.21 3.79 14.81
N ILE A 172 23.34 2.82 15.07
CA ILE A 172 22.74 2.01 13.98
C ILE A 172 21.76 2.82 13.14
N MET A 173 21.03 3.74 13.74
CA MET A 173 20.12 4.61 12.96
C MET A 173 20.88 5.54 12.04
N ASP A 174 22.03 6.08 12.46
CA ASP A 174 22.91 6.88 11.59
C ASP A 174 23.41 6.05 10.41
N LEU A 175 23.89 4.84 10.66
CA LEU A 175 24.33 3.92 9.61
C LEU A 175 23.18 3.57 8.64
N VAL A 176 21.98 3.36 9.15
CA VAL A 176 20.77 3.11 8.33
C VAL A 176 20.46 4.31 7.44
N CYS A 177 20.51 5.52 7.99
CA CYS A 177 20.30 6.75 7.21
C CYS A 177 21.33 6.90 6.09
N GLU A 178 22.62 6.67 6.37
CA GLU A 178 23.66 6.69 5.35
C GLU A 178 23.42 5.65 4.24
N GLN A 179 23.10 4.41 4.61
CA GLN A 179 22.81 3.35 3.63
C GLN A 179 21.59 3.66 2.77
N LEU A 180 20.50 4.14 3.36
CA LEU A 180 19.29 4.49 2.62
C LEU A 180 19.57 5.66 1.66
N MET A 181 20.34 6.65 2.09
CA MET A 181 20.73 7.78 1.25
C MET A 181 21.67 7.34 0.11
N ALA A 182 22.60 6.44 0.35
CA ALA A 182 23.46 5.88 -0.69
C ALA A 182 22.64 5.13 -1.76
N ARG A 183 21.70 4.29 -1.32
CA ARG A 183 20.78 3.58 -2.24
C ARG A 183 19.90 4.54 -3.05
N TYR A 184 19.38 5.57 -2.40
CA TYR A 184 18.61 6.63 -3.08
C TYR A 184 19.43 7.29 -4.18
N LYS A 185 20.67 7.72 -3.89
CA LYS A 185 21.56 8.35 -4.87
C LYS A 185 21.83 7.46 -6.09
N ILE A 186 22.02 6.15 -5.86
CA ILE A 186 22.20 5.19 -6.96
C ILE A 186 20.94 5.05 -7.80
N GLN A 187 19.77 4.97 -7.18
CA GLN A 187 18.49 4.81 -7.87
C GLN A 187 18.11 6.08 -8.64
N ALA A 188 18.33 7.25 -8.05
CA ALA A 188 18.02 8.54 -8.67
C ALA A 188 18.85 8.85 -9.94
N GLN A 189 19.95 8.13 -10.14
CA GLN A 189 20.77 8.23 -11.37
C GLN A 189 20.32 7.28 -12.48
N LYS A 190 19.32 6.43 -12.23
CA LYS A 190 18.81 5.52 -13.25
C LYS A 190 17.89 6.25 -14.20
N CYS A 191 18.07 5.98 -15.49
CA CYS A 191 17.24 6.52 -16.56
C CYS A 191 16.18 5.51 -17.00
N VAL A 192 15.16 5.98 -17.69
CA VAL A 192 14.07 5.18 -18.30
C VAL A 192 14.63 3.97 -19.07
N ARG A 193 15.70 4.14 -19.84
CA ARG A 193 16.37 3.05 -20.58
C ARG A 193 16.89 1.91 -19.71
N ASN A 194 17.09 2.13 -18.41
CA ASN A 194 17.52 1.07 -17.48
C ASN A 194 16.38 0.12 -17.10
N TYR A 195 15.13 0.46 -17.44
CA TYR A 195 13.93 -0.30 -17.13
C TYR A 195 13.12 -0.65 -18.38
N PRO A 196 13.69 -1.41 -19.34
CA PRO A 196 13.07 -1.63 -20.66
C PRO A 196 11.73 -2.32 -20.58
N PHE A 197 11.50 -3.18 -19.58
CA PHE A 197 10.21 -3.85 -19.40
C PHE A 197 9.16 -2.89 -18.85
N LEU A 198 9.42 -2.23 -17.73
CA LEU A 198 8.46 -1.33 -17.08
C LEU A 198 8.11 -0.12 -17.96
N MET A 199 9.11 0.46 -18.60
CA MET A 199 8.96 1.69 -19.37
C MET A 199 8.68 1.42 -20.86
N GLY A 200 9.34 0.42 -21.45
CA GLY A 200 9.19 0.10 -22.86
C GLY A 200 7.90 -0.65 -23.21
N GLN A 201 7.32 -1.40 -22.26
CA GLN A 201 6.08 -2.14 -22.46
C GLN A 201 4.82 -1.39 -21.95
N LYS A 202 4.93 -0.12 -21.64
CA LYS A 202 3.83 0.73 -21.13
C LYS A 202 3.15 0.19 -19.86
N ILE A 203 3.91 -0.50 -19.02
CA ILE A 203 3.41 -1.04 -17.75
C ILE A 203 3.33 0.07 -16.71
N TRP A 204 4.31 0.96 -16.70
CA TRP A 204 4.30 2.14 -15.85
C TRP A 204 3.39 3.21 -16.44
N ILE A 205 2.57 3.83 -15.59
CA ILE A 205 1.65 4.91 -15.99
C ILE A 205 2.47 6.05 -16.62
N ASP A 206 1.99 6.56 -17.77
CA ASP A 206 2.64 7.65 -18.52
C ASP A 206 4.04 7.35 -19.07
N SER A 207 4.47 6.09 -19.07
CA SER A 207 5.79 5.71 -19.62
C SER A 207 5.96 6.04 -21.10
N ASP A 208 4.87 6.16 -21.85
CA ASP A 208 4.86 6.62 -23.26
C ASP A 208 5.22 8.10 -23.43
N LYS A 209 5.12 8.91 -22.36
CA LYS A 209 5.52 10.32 -22.35
C LYS A 209 6.99 10.55 -22.01
N LEU A 210 7.67 9.50 -21.53
CA LEU A 210 9.06 9.57 -21.07
C LEU A 210 10.05 9.25 -22.17
N LYS A 211 11.20 9.91 -22.14
CA LYS A 211 12.32 9.67 -23.06
C LYS A 211 13.35 8.73 -22.40
N PRO A 212 14.14 7.99 -23.20
CA PRO A 212 15.11 7.01 -22.67
C PRO A 212 16.11 7.56 -21.65
N ASN A 213 16.44 8.84 -21.72
CA ASN A 213 17.41 9.49 -20.83
C ASN A 213 16.77 10.26 -19.66
N ASP A 214 15.44 10.30 -19.56
CA ASP A 214 14.77 10.90 -18.41
C ASP A 214 15.07 10.09 -17.14
N THR A 215 15.19 10.76 -15.99
CA THR A 215 15.49 10.17 -14.67
C THR A 215 14.28 10.25 -13.76
#